data_57e0b23fc2a9a25928e90d55e62706b1
#
_entry.id   57e0b23fc2a9a25928e90d55e62706b1
#
_cell.length_a   1.000
_cell.length_b   1.000
_cell.length_c   1.000
_cell.angle_alpha   90.00
_cell.angle_beta   90.00
_cell.angle_gamma   90.00
#
_symmetry.space_group_name_H-M   'P 1'
#
loop_
_entity.id
_entity.type
_entity.pdbx_description
1 polymer ?
#
loop_
_entity_poly.entity_id
_entity_poly.type
_entity_poly.pdbx_seq_one_letter_code
_entity_poly.pdbx_strand_id
1 'polypeptide(L)'
;RGEVIQFGFWSTGFLTLSGLKAIILPSVTLSLFQMTYIIRLVRAEMMEILQTDYIKFAKARGINQNVINYSHALKNGLIPVITITGINVGTLIAFSIITETVFQWPGMGLLFINAVQFVDIPIMSAYLIMVAFIFVMINFLVDIAYYFIDPRIRFKEEGSAE
;
A
#
# COMPACT_ATOMS: atom_id res chain seq x y z
N ARG A 1 22.93 -10.54 12.46
CA ARG A 1 23.05 -9.09 12.25
C ARG A 1 23.96 -8.90 11.05
N GLY A 2 23.48 -8.23 9.98
CA GLY A 2 24.28 -7.98 8.78
C GLY A 2 25.38 -6.95 9.03
N GLU A 3 26.43 -7.00 8.21
CA GLU A 3 27.46 -5.97 8.21
C GLU A 3 26.84 -4.61 7.86
N VAL A 4 27.29 -3.55 8.52
CA VAL A 4 26.80 -2.19 8.32
C VAL A 4 27.90 -1.37 7.65
N ILE A 5 27.59 -0.71 6.55
CA ILE A 5 28.51 0.24 5.91
C ILE A 5 28.27 1.62 6.53
N GLN A 6 29.34 2.26 6.97
CA GLN A 6 29.32 3.62 7.49
C GLN A 6 29.55 4.63 6.36
N PHE A 7 28.58 5.52 6.14
CA PHE A 7 28.71 6.68 5.26
C PHE A 7 28.76 7.95 6.15
N GLY A 8 29.93 8.33 6.63
CA GLY A 8 30.07 9.48 7.50
C GLY A 8 29.26 9.35 8.79
N PHE A 9 28.26 10.19 8.98
CA PHE A 9 27.36 10.16 10.15
C PHE A 9 26.22 9.11 10.06
N TRP A 10 26.07 8.43 8.92
CA TRP A 10 24.99 7.48 8.70
C TRP A 10 25.52 6.07 8.49
N SER A 11 24.97 5.10 9.23
CA SER A 11 25.26 3.68 9.06
C SER A 11 24.06 2.98 8.45
N THR A 12 24.24 2.27 7.32
CA THR A 12 23.16 1.52 6.67
C THR A 12 23.55 0.07 6.40
N GLY A 13 22.65 -0.86 6.73
CA GLY A 13 22.78 -2.28 6.37
C GLY A 13 22.13 -2.63 5.03
N PHE A 14 21.36 -1.71 4.41
CA PHE A 14 20.64 -1.98 3.16
C PHE A 14 21.55 -2.23 1.96
N LEU A 15 22.78 -1.69 1.98
CA LEU A 15 23.73 -1.82 0.88
C LEU A 15 24.67 -3.03 1.04
N THR A 16 24.52 -3.81 2.13
CA THR A 16 25.28 -5.03 2.34
C THR A 16 24.51 -6.28 1.91
N LEU A 17 25.20 -7.25 1.32
CA LEU A 17 24.58 -8.51 0.90
C LEU A 17 23.98 -9.28 2.10
N SER A 18 24.58 -9.17 3.27
CA SER A 18 24.10 -9.73 4.51
C SER A 18 22.85 -9.03 5.06
N GLY A 19 22.78 -7.70 4.94
CA GLY A 19 21.60 -6.92 5.30
C GLY A 19 20.41 -7.21 4.39
N LEU A 20 20.64 -7.28 3.06
CA LEU A 20 19.59 -7.66 2.12
C LEU A 20 19.03 -9.06 2.41
N LYS A 21 19.89 -10.05 2.67
CA LYS A 21 19.43 -11.40 3.05
C LYS A 21 18.59 -11.41 4.32
N ALA A 22 18.92 -10.57 5.30
CA ALA A 22 18.18 -10.48 6.55
C ALA A 22 16.78 -9.87 6.39
N ILE A 23 16.56 -9.01 5.38
CA ILE A 23 15.27 -8.37 5.09
C ILE A 23 14.33 -9.30 4.29
N ILE A 24 14.86 -10.26 3.52
CA ILE A 24 14.05 -11.11 2.65
C ILE A 24 12.93 -11.81 3.45
N LEU A 25 13.25 -12.42 4.58
CA LEU A 25 12.29 -13.20 5.35
C LEU A 25 11.15 -12.34 5.93
N PRO A 26 11.42 -11.22 6.62
CA PRO A 26 10.38 -10.29 7.07
C PRO A 26 9.54 -9.74 5.92
N SER A 27 10.17 -9.37 4.81
CA SER A 27 9.49 -8.80 3.64
C SER A 27 8.55 -9.82 2.98
N VAL A 28 9.00 -11.06 2.83
CA VAL A 28 8.16 -12.15 2.29
C VAL A 28 6.95 -12.40 3.20
N THR A 29 7.15 -12.42 4.51
CA THR A 29 6.06 -12.63 5.47
C THR A 29 4.99 -11.56 5.36
N LEU A 30 5.37 -10.27 5.32
CA LEU A 30 4.45 -9.15 5.15
C LEU A 30 3.77 -9.16 3.78
N SER A 31 4.54 -9.44 2.71
CA SER A 31 4.03 -9.41 1.36
C SER A 31 3.02 -10.51 1.08
N LEU A 32 3.20 -11.72 1.60
CA LEU A 32 2.26 -12.83 1.41
C LEU A 32 0.87 -12.52 1.99
N PHE A 33 0.83 -11.90 3.17
CA PHE A 33 -0.42 -11.47 3.77
C PHE A 33 -1.14 -10.45 2.90
N GLN A 34 -0.44 -9.38 2.51
CA GLN A 34 -1.00 -8.31 1.69
C GLN A 34 -1.37 -8.78 0.28
N MET A 35 -0.53 -9.61 -0.34
CA MET A 35 -0.76 -10.16 -1.67
C MET A 35 -2.05 -10.98 -1.72
N THR A 36 -2.30 -11.83 -0.72
CA THR A 36 -3.52 -12.64 -0.64
C THR A 36 -4.77 -11.75 -0.56
N TYR A 37 -4.70 -10.66 0.18
CA TYR A 37 -5.79 -9.71 0.30
C TYR A 37 -6.06 -8.97 -1.02
N ILE A 38 -5.02 -8.42 -1.65
CA ILE A 38 -5.13 -7.69 -2.92
C ILE A 38 -5.63 -8.59 -4.05
N ILE A 39 -5.13 -9.82 -4.15
CA ILE A 39 -5.58 -10.78 -5.19
C ILE A 39 -7.09 -11.04 -5.06
N ARG A 40 -7.58 -11.29 -3.84
CA ARG A 40 -9.02 -11.51 -3.62
C ARG A 40 -9.86 -10.29 -3.97
N LEU A 41 -9.38 -9.11 -3.60
CA LEU A 41 -10.06 -7.85 -3.89
C LEU A 41 -10.13 -7.59 -5.39
N VAL A 42 -8.98 -7.63 -6.09
CA VAL A 42 -8.93 -7.43 -7.55
C VAL A 42 -9.82 -8.44 -8.28
N ARG A 43 -9.81 -9.69 -7.84
CA ARG A 43 -10.67 -10.72 -8.43
C ARG A 43 -12.16 -10.40 -8.25
N ALA A 44 -12.57 -9.95 -7.07
CA ALA A 44 -13.98 -9.60 -6.80
C ALA A 44 -14.42 -8.43 -7.68
N GLU A 45 -13.65 -7.34 -7.72
CA GLU A 45 -13.92 -6.17 -8.54
C GLU A 45 -13.97 -6.51 -10.04
N MET A 46 -13.02 -7.30 -10.52
CA MET A 46 -13.02 -7.74 -11.93
C MET A 46 -14.25 -8.59 -12.25
N MET A 47 -14.68 -9.48 -11.37
CA MET A 47 -15.88 -10.31 -11.60
C MET A 47 -17.14 -9.44 -11.66
N GLU A 48 -17.27 -8.45 -10.80
CA GLU A 48 -18.39 -7.52 -10.78
C GLU A 48 -18.44 -6.69 -12.06
N ILE A 49 -17.34 -6.08 -12.45
CA ILE A 49 -17.27 -5.23 -13.65
C ILE A 49 -17.54 -6.02 -14.92
N LEU A 50 -17.01 -7.24 -15.03
CA LEU A 50 -17.22 -8.08 -16.23
C LEU A 50 -18.67 -8.50 -16.44
N GLN A 51 -19.53 -8.37 -15.43
CA GLN A 51 -20.97 -8.64 -15.50
C GLN A 51 -21.81 -7.41 -15.86
N THR A 52 -21.22 -6.21 -15.87
CA THR A 52 -21.93 -4.97 -16.20
C THR A 52 -22.43 -4.95 -17.63
N ASP A 53 -23.54 -4.25 -17.86
CA ASP A 53 -24.13 -4.13 -19.20
C ASP A 53 -23.21 -3.38 -20.17
N TYR A 54 -22.39 -2.47 -19.68
CA TYR A 54 -21.34 -1.81 -20.45
C TYR A 54 -20.38 -2.83 -21.10
N ILE A 55 -19.92 -3.81 -20.36
CA ILE A 55 -19.04 -4.87 -20.87
C ILE A 55 -19.79 -5.83 -21.81
N LYS A 56 -21.05 -6.16 -21.51
CA LYS A 56 -21.89 -6.96 -22.42
C LYS A 56 -22.06 -6.26 -23.76
N PHE A 57 -22.30 -4.95 -23.74
CA PHE A 57 -22.41 -4.15 -24.96
C PHE A 57 -21.09 -4.12 -25.75
N ALA A 58 -19.94 -3.96 -25.08
CA ALA A 58 -18.64 -4.02 -25.72
C ALA A 58 -18.37 -5.37 -26.39
N LYS A 59 -18.77 -6.47 -25.75
CA LYS A 59 -18.70 -7.83 -26.35
C LYS A 59 -19.59 -7.97 -27.56
N ALA A 60 -20.82 -7.46 -27.49
CA ALA A 60 -21.76 -7.50 -28.61
C ALA A 60 -21.25 -6.74 -29.84
N ARG A 61 -20.45 -5.71 -29.66
CA ARG A 61 -19.76 -4.96 -30.73
C ARG A 61 -18.52 -5.66 -31.30
N GLY A 62 -18.19 -6.87 -30.82
CA GLY A 62 -17.05 -7.64 -31.31
C GLY A 62 -15.69 -7.15 -30.86
N ILE A 63 -15.62 -6.34 -29.80
CA ILE A 63 -14.34 -5.88 -29.23
C ILE A 63 -13.56 -7.08 -28.68
N ASN A 64 -12.25 -7.12 -28.96
CA ASN A 64 -11.39 -8.20 -28.52
C ASN A 64 -11.40 -8.35 -27.00
N GLN A 65 -11.47 -9.59 -26.50
CA GLN A 65 -11.55 -9.91 -25.08
C GLN A 65 -10.37 -9.32 -24.26
N ASN A 66 -9.18 -9.26 -24.83
CA ASN A 66 -8.01 -8.66 -24.16
C ASN A 66 -8.20 -7.15 -23.96
N VAL A 67 -8.76 -6.45 -24.94
CA VAL A 67 -9.06 -5.02 -24.83
C VAL A 67 -10.13 -4.79 -23.76
N ILE A 68 -11.17 -5.64 -23.74
CA ILE A 68 -12.21 -5.57 -22.71
C ILE A 68 -11.60 -5.76 -21.32
N ASN A 69 -10.76 -6.78 -21.13
CA ASN A 69 -10.20 -7.10 -19.83
C ASN A 69 -9.22 -6.01 -19.33
N TYR A 70 -8.27 -5.59 -20.16
CA TYR A 70 -7.20 -4.69 -19.73
C TYR A 70 -7.55 -3.20 -19.84
N SER A 71 -8.22 -2.78 -20.91
CA SER A 71 -8.52 -1.36 -21.14
C SER A 71 -9.83 -0.91 -20.50
N HIS A 72 -10.83 -1.80 -20.43
CA HIS A 72 -12.15 -1.44 -19.94
C HIS A 72 -12.39 -1.95 -18.50
N ALA A 73 -12.21 -3.24 -18.25
CA ALA A 73 -12.52 -3.81 -16.94
C ALA A 73 -11.47 -3.47 -15.90
N LEU A 74 -10.19 -3.73 -16.18
CA LEU A 74 -9.10 -3.51 -15.21
C LEU A 74 -8.99 -2.03 -14.81
N LYS A 75 -9.06 -1.11 -15.76
CA LYS A 75 -8.96 0.32 -15.47
C LYS A 75 -10.04 0.80 -14.49
N ASN A 76 -11.28 0.36 -14.70
CA ASN A 76 -12.39 0.72 -13.81
C ASN A 76 -12.32 -0.03 -12.47
N GLY A 77 -11.85 -1.28 -12.47
CA GLY A 77 -11.70 -2.10 -11.26
C GLY A 77 -10.52 -1.70 -10.37
N LEU A 78 -9.55 -0.94 -10.89
CA LEU A 78 -8.44 -0.45 -10.08
C LEU A 78 -8.85 0.68 -9.11
N ILE A 79 -9.91 1.43 -9.39
CA ILE A 79 -10.35 2.55 -8.55
C ILE A 79 -10.63 2.07 -7.11
N PRO A 80 -11.58 1.13 -6.86
CA PRO A 80 -11.82 0.63 -5.51
C PRO A 80 -10.61 -0.11 -4.91
N VAL A 81 -9.78 -0.75 -5.74
CA VAL A 81 -8.56 -1.43 -5.27
C VAL A 81 -7.55 -0.45 -4.68
N ILE A 82 -7.34 0.70 -5.33
CA ILE A 82 -6.43 1.74 -4.86
C ILE A 82 -6.92 2.33 -3.54
N THR A 83 -8.23 2.60 -3.42
CA THR A 83 -8.83 3.08 -2.16
C THR A 83 -8.55 2.17 -1.01
N ILE A 84 -8.95 0.92 -1.18
CA ILE A 84 -8.87 -0.08 -0.12
C ILE A 84 -7.40 -0.38 0.22
N THR A 85 -6.50 -0.37 -0.79
CA THR A 85 -5.07 -0.51 -0.56
C THR A 85 -4.52 0.66 0.27
N GLY A 86 -4.94 1.89 -0.01
CA GLY A 86 -4.57 3.07 0.79
C GLY A 86 -4.99 2.95 2.26
N ILE A 87 -6.24 2.58 2.51
CA ILE A 87 -6.76 2.36 3.87
C ILE A 87 -5.98 1.25 4.60
N ASN A 88 -5.60 0.18 3.88
CA ASN A 88 -4.88 -0.96 4.45
C ASN A 88 -3.41 -0.66 4.83
N VAL A 89 -2.87 0.49 4.46
CA VAL A 89 -1.52 0.87 4.90
C VAL A 89 -1.42 0.97 6.42
N GLY A 90 -2.46 1.45 7.10
CA GLY A 90 -2.50 1.43 8.57
C GLY A 90 -2.34 0.02 9.15
N THR A 91 -3.01 -0.96 8.55
CA THR A 91 -2.88 -2.38 8.91
C THR A 91 -1.46 -2.91 8.64
N LEU A 92 -0.85 -2.54 7.51
CA LEU A 92 0.54 -2.90 7.20
C LEU A 92 1.53 -2.36 8.24
N ILE A 93 1.36 -1.12 8.69
CA ILE A 93 2.21 -0.52 9.73
C ILE A 93 2.07 -1.33 11.03
N ALA A 94 0.85 -1.70 11.43
CA ALA A 94 0.62 -2.49 12.63
C ALA A 94 1.29 -3.88 12.53
N PHE A 95 1.15 -4.57 11.41
CA PHE A 95 1.81 -5.86 11.18
C PHE A 95 3.33 -5.76 11.04
N SER A 96 3.84 -4.63 10.56
CA SER A 96 5.27 -4.35 10.51
C SER A 96 5.90 -4.34 11.91
N ILE A 97 5.24 -3.72 12.90
CA ILE A 97 5.71 -3.72 14.30
C ILE A 97 5.87 -5.15 14.82
N ILE A 98 4.86 -5.99 14.58
CA ILE A 98 4.89 -7.40 15.01
C ILE A 98 6.02 -8.14 14.31
N THR A 99 6.16 -7.95 13.00
CA THR A 99 7.20 -8.60 12.20
C THR A 99 8.60 -8.20 12.66
N GLU A 100 8.85 -6.90 12.90
CA GLU A 100 10.11 -6.41 13.43
C GLU A 100 10.44 -7.02 14.79
N THR A 101 9.43 -7.17 15.65
CA THR A 101 9.61 -7.77 16.99
C THR A 101 9.94 -9.26 16.89
N VAL A 102 9.23 -10.02 16.04
CA VAL A 102 9.44 -11.46 15.85
C VAL A 102 10.82 -11.76 15.25
N PHE A 103 11.21 -11.01 14.22
CA PHE A 103 12.50 -11.20 13.55
C PHE A 103 13.67 -10.45 14.24
N GLN A 104 13.40 -9.76 15.35
CA GLN A 104 14.39 -8.95 16.08
C GLN A 104 15.12 -7.97 15.16
N TRP A 105 14.38 -7.41 14.22
CA TRP A 105 14.89 -6.43 13.28
C TRP A 105 14.94 -5.05 13.96
N PRO A 106 16.08 -4.35 13.96
CA PRO A 106 16.20 -3.05 14.62
C PRO A 106 15.55 -1.94 13.78
N GLY A 107 14.22 -1.95 13.73
CA GLY A 107 13.40 -0.98 13.03
C GLY A 107 12.66 -0.05 13.99
N MET A 108 11.84 0.83 13.40
CA MET A 108 11.07 1.83 14.16
C MET A 108 9.97 1.20 15.01
N GLY A 109 9.38 0.07 14.57
CA GLY A 109 8.36 -0.65 15.32
C GLY A 109 8.94 -1.30 16.57
N LEU A 110 10.13 -1.92 16.47
CA LEU A 110 10.82 -2.48 17.63
C LEU A 110 11.23 -1.38 18.62
N LEU A 111 11.67 -0.21 18.12
CA LEU A 111 11.94 0.96 18.93
C LEU A 111 10.70 1.39 19.73
N PHE A 112 9.54 1.45 19.08
CA PHE A 112 8.28 1.79 19.73
C PHE A 112 7.89 0.79 20.82
N ILE A 113 8.01 -0.51 20.58
CA ILE A 113 7.70 -1.55 21.58
C ILE A 113 8.62 -1.41 22.78
N ASN A 114 9.92 -1.17 22.58
CA ASN A 114 10.85 -0.91 23.66
C ASN A 114 10.49 0.34 24.44
N ALA A 115 10.13 1.45 23.77
CA ALA A 115 9.70 2.68 24.42
C ALA A 115 8.45 2.47 25.28
N VAL A 116 7.49 1.63 24.84
CA VAL A 116 6.32 1.25 25.65
C VAL A 116 6.73 0.50 26.91
N GLN A 117 7.69 -0.45 26.82
CA GLN A 117 8.15 -1.22 27.96
C GLN A 117 8.88 -0.35 29.02
N PHE A 118 9.63 0.66 28.56
CA PHE A 118 10.36 1.59 29.44
C PHE A 118 9.57 2.86 29.78
N VAL A 119 8.31 2.98 29.32
CA VAL A 119 7.43 4.14 29.54
C VAL A 119 8.08 5.44 29.04
N ASP A 120 8.79 5.38 27.89
CA ASP A 120 9.44 6.55 27.27
C ASP A 120 8.42 7.34 26.43
N ILE A 121 7.71 8.26 27.10
CA ILE A 121 6.64 9.07 26.49
C ILE A 121 7.13 9.90 25.28
N PRO A 122 8.29 10.56 25.31
CA PRO A 122 8.82 11.29 24.15
C PRO A 122 8.97 10.43 22.90
N ILE A 123 9.57 9.24 23.01
CA ILE A 123 9.76 8.33 21.86
C ILE A 123 8.42 7.79 21.37
N MET A 124 7.52 7.41 22.27
CA MET A 124 6.18 6.95 21.92
C MET A 124 5.40 8.02 21.14
N SER A 125 5.42 9.27 21.62
CA SER A 125 4.74 10.38 20.97
C SER A 125 5.33 10.68 19.59
N ALA A 126 6.65 10.72 19.47
CA ALA A 126 7.34 10.94 18.20
C ALA A 126 6.99 9.85 17.17
N TYR A 127 6.95 8.58 17.58
CA TYR A 127 6.56 7.48 16.71
C TYR A 127 5.11 7.62 16.20
N LEU A 128 4.16 7.93 17.10
CA LEU A 128 2.76 8.10 16.73
C LEU A 128 2.55 9.27 15.77
N ILE A 129 3.24 10.40 15.99
CA ILE A 129 3.19 11.55 15.08
C ILE A 129 3.75 11.16 13.70
N MET A 130 4.87 10.44 13.67
CA MET A 130 5.48 9.98 12.42
C MET A 130 4.54 9.03 11.65
N VAL A 131 3.93 8.07 12.33
CA VAL A 131 2.97 7.13 11.71
C VAL A 131 1.75 7.87 11.18
N ALA A 132 1.20 8.82 11.95
CA ALA A 132 0.08 9.65 11.52
C ALA A 132 0.44 10.46 10.27
N PHE A 133 1.63 11.06 10.25
CA PHE A 133 2.13 11.80 9.08
C PHE A 133 2.27 10.91 7.84
N ILE A 134 2.88 9.73 7.98
CA ILE A 134 3.00 8.76 6.87
C ILE A 134 1.61 8.35 6.37
N PHE A 135 0.67 8.08 7.27
CA PHE A 135 -0.70 7.70 6.90
C PHE A 135 -1.41 8.80 6.11
N VAL A 136 -1.31 10.06 6.56
CA VAL A 136 -1.87 11.21 5.84
C VAL A 136 -1.22 11.37 4.47
N MET A 137 0.11 11.26 4.38
CA MET A 137 0.83 11.34 3.11
C MET A 137 0.40 10.27 2.11
N ILE A 138 0.20 9.05 2.59
CA ILE A 138 -0.24 7.94 1.72
C ILE A 138 -1.68 8.16 1.25
N ASN A 139 -2.59 8.59 2.12
CA ASN A 139 -3.95 8.93 1.71
C ASN A 139 -3.96 10.07 0.69
N PHE A 140 -3.13 11.09 0.88
CA PHE A 140 -2.97 12.16 -0.10
C PHE A 140 -2.46 11.65 -1.47
N LEU A 141 -1.52 10.71 -1.47
CA LEU A 141 -1.05 10.07 -2.71
C LEU A 141 -2.17 9.23 -3.39
N VAL A 142 -3.00 8.57 -2.59
CA VAL A 142 -4.19 7.85 -3.08
C VAL A 142 -5.17 8.81 -3.74
N ASP A 143 -5.44 9.96 -3.13
CA ASP A 143 -6.33 10.99 -3.69
C ASP A 143 -5.78 11.55 -5.01
N ILE A 144 -4.47 11.78 -5.10
CA ILE A 144 -3.80 12.15 -6.35
C ILE A 144 -3.96 11.04 -7.40
N ALA A 145 -3.78 9.77 -7.02
CA ALA A 145 -3.95 8.65 -7.93
C ALA A 145 -5.39 8.58 -8.48
N TYR A 146 -6.39 8.86 -7.66
CA TYR A 146 -7.77 9.01 -8.13
C TYR A 146 -7.93 10.07 -9.21
N TYR A 147 -7.37 11.24 -9.00
CA TYR A 147 -7.44 12.32 -9.96
C TYR A 147 -6.88 11.94 -11.34
N PHE A 148 -5.86 11.08 -11.38
CA PHE A 148 -5.28 10.59 -12.64
C PHE A 148 -6.08 9.45 -13.27
N ILE A 149 -6.74 8.59 -12.48
CA ILE A 149 -7.40 7.38 -12.96
C ILE A 149 -8.85 7.65 -13.34
N ASP A 150 -9.56 8.49 -12.59
CA ASP A 150 -10.97 8.82 -12.85
C ASP A 150 -11.13 10.24 -13.40
N PRO A 151 -11.23 10.38 -14.74
CA PRO A 151 -11.47 11.68 -15.38
C PRO A 151 -12.87 12.23 -15.08
N ARG A 152 -13.79 11.45 -14.52
CA ARG A 152 -15.17 11.90 -14.23
C ARG A 152 -15.25 12.87 -13.06
N ILE A 153 -14.28 12.85 -12.15
CA ILE A 153 -14.19 13.80 -11.03
C ILE A 153 -13.99 15.23 -11.54
N ARG A 154 -13.28 15.41 -12.66
CA ARG A 154 -13.05 16.71 -13.29
C ARG A 154 -14.32 17.46 -13.68
N PHE A 155 -15.36 16.76 -14.11
CA PHE A 155 -16.60 17.39 -14.61
C PHE A 155 -17.60 17.77 -13.51
N LYS A 156 -17.42 17.28 -12.29
CA LYS A 156 -18.33 17.56 -11.18
C LYS A 156 -18.03 18.89 -10.48
N GLU A 157 -16.80 19.37 -10.52
CA GLU A 157 -16.42 20.67 -9.98
C GLU A 157 -16.82 21.84 -10.90
N GLU A 158 -16.83 21.62 -12.22
CA GLU A 158 -17.27 22.66 -13.18
C GLU A 158 -18.80 22.86 -13.19
N GLY A 159 -19.59 21.86 -12.84
CA GLY A 159 -21.06 21.94 -12.79
C GLY A 159 -21.66 22.48 -11.49
N SER A 160 -20.86 22.76 -10.46
CA SER A 160 -21.32 23.33 -9.19
C SER A 160 -20.96 24.83 -9.04
N ALA A 161 -20.42 25.44 -10.08
CA ALA A 161 -20.04 26.86 -10.12
C ALA A 161 -21.01 27.74 -10.96
N GLU A 162 -22.12 27.16 -11.44
CA GLU A 162 -23.27 27.87 -12.00
C GLU A 162 -24.50 27.71 -11.06
#